data_30d92435a8e5f75bbc5f580e41245227
#
_entry.id   30d92435a8e5f75bbc5f580e41245227
#
_cell.length_a   1.000
_cell.length_b   1.000
_cell.length_c   1.000
_cell.angle_alpha   90.00
_cell.angle_beta   90.00
_cell.angle_gamma   90.00
#
_symmetry.space_group_name_H-M   'P 1'
#
loop_
_entity.id
_entity.type
_entity.pdbx_description
1 polymer ?
#
loop_
_entity_poly.entity_id
_entity_poly.type
_entity_poly.pdbx_seq_one_letter_code
_entity_poly.pdbx_strand_id
1 'polypeptide(L)'
;MNAYFPLLLSLLMATSLHAGRKTGFKIEIIEGRHWLVKPNGQPFFAHGITHASNRDAALNYQKFSEACKAVGFNAYGYGCPEPLRKDMPCVVSWNHLVPISAFRGQNGGRFVDVFDPKVQKKLETGIKAKCLSSRDNPNTIGYCWTDLGSWPLENPSGKNWVNFIRELPEGAPGQKAYQRFLETWEGSPGKPRDLGFLRLIAKQYFKVVGEAQRAYAPGHLVFGERFADNASQYYNTIVEEVLEEMLPYVDALAIQPAFEAEFPKDRFDQIHSVSGKPILICDFAIRFKDGDKDISSWKFETDSIAAGKAYDQYLRDALA
;
A
#
# COMPACT_ATOMS: atom_id res chain seq x y z
N MET A 1 11.99 -52.09 -41.62
CA MET A 1 10.63 -51.52 -41.47
C MET A 1 10.63 -50.69 -40.23
N ASN A 2 10.86 -49.38 -40.35
CA ASN A 2 10.91 -48.45 -39.24
C ASN A 2 9.60 -47.65 -39.24
N ALA A 3 8.79 -47.84 -38.23
CA ALA A 3 7.56 -47.07 -38.00
C ALA A 3 7.89 -45.83 -37.19
N TYR A 4 7.80 -44.65 -37.84
CA TYR A 4 7.80 -43.35 -37.18
C TYR A 4 6.42 -43.05 -36.65
N PHE A 5 6.28 -42.87 -35.31
CA PHE A 5 5.13 -42.28 -34.68
C PHE A 5 5.31 -40.77 -34.61
N PRO A 6 4.44 -39.95 -35.15
CA PRO A 6 4.49 -38.51 -34.92
C PRO A 6 3.85 -38.19 -33.55
N LEU A 7 4.65 -37.58 -32.67
CA LEU A 7 4.17 -36.94 -31.46
C LEU A 7 3.35 -35.71 -31.86
N LEU A 8 2.02 -35.78 -31.75
CA LEU A 8 1.16 -34.61 -31.80
C LEU A 8 1.33 -33.82 -30.49
N LEU A 9 2.06 -32.73 -30.58
CA LEU A 9 2.15 -31.71 -29.50
C LEU A 9 0.87 -30.90 -29.57
N SER A 10 -0.13 -31.24 -28.75
CA SER A 10 -1.34 -30.43 -28.55
C SER A 10 -0.96 -29.20 -27.74
N LEU A 11 -0.76 -28.09 -28.46
CA LEU A 11 -0.65 -26.75 -27.91
C LEU A 11 -2.02 -26.35 -27.34
N LEU A 12 -2.29 -26.60 -26.06
CA LEU A 12 -3.42 -26.02 -25.36
C LEU A 12 -3.19 -24.51 -25.28
N MET A 13 -3.71 -23.77 -26.25
CA MET A 13 -3.94 -22.34 -26.09
C MET A 13 -4.95 -22.17 -24.96
N ALA A 14 -4.46 -21.79 -23.81
CA ALA A 14 -5.26 -21.22 -22.76
C ALA A 14 -5.79 -19.87 -23.27
N THR A 15 -6.92 -19.90 -23.98
CA THR A 15 -7.72 -18.70 -24.22
C THR A 15 -8.22 -18.24 -22.86
N SER A 16 -7.48 -17.33 -22.23
CA SER A 16 -7.99 -16.59 -21.08
C SER A 16 -9.26 -15.88 -21.54
N LEU A 17 -10.38 -16.33 -21.05
CA LEU A 17 -11.66 -15.62 -21.14
C LEU A 17 -11.47 -14.23 -20.48
N HIS A 18 -11.06 -13.26 -21.28
CA HIS A 18 -11.18 -11.85 -20.95
C HIS A 18 -12.66 -11.47 -21.07
N ALA A 19 -13.48 -11.90 -20.10
CA ALA A 19 -14.78 -11.30 -19.89
C ALA A 19 -14.56 -9.79 -19.78
N GLY A 20 -15.26 -9.01 -20.61
CA GLY A 20 -15.08 -7.58 -20.85
C GLY A 20 -14.66 -6.79 -19.61
N ARG A 21 -13.35 -6.54 -19.48
CA ARG A 21 -12.82 -5.65 -18.46
C ARG A 21 -13.39 -4.27 -18.74
N LYS A 22 -14.25 -3.78 -17.87
CA LYS A 22 -14.42 -2.33 -17.75
C LYS A 22 -13.02 -1.76 -17.60
N THR A 23 -12.59 -0.94 -18.54
CA THR A 23 -11.26 -0.33 -18.55
C THR A 23 -11.16 0.56 -17.32
N GLY A 24 -10.50 0.08 -16.26
CA GLY A 24 -10.17 0.87 -15.07
C GLY A 24 -8.95 1.77 -15.32
N PHE A 25 -8.50 2.44 -14.27
CA PHE A 25 -7.20 3.10 -14.29
C PHE A 25 -6.09 2.06 -14.49
N LYS A 26 -5.04 2.45 -15.19
CA LYS A 26 -3.87 1.60 -15.45
C LYS A 26 -2.58 2.41 -15.33
N ILE A 27 -1.46 1.72 -15.25
CA ILE A 27 -0.13 2.32 -15.33
C ILE A 27 0.44 1.97 -16.70
N GLU A 28 0.93 2.97 -17.40
CA GLU A 28 1.61 2.82 -18.69
C GLU A 28 2.94 3.57 -18.68
N ILE A 29 3.89 3.11 -19.49
CA ILE A 29 5.13 3.84 -19.74
C ILE A 29 4.91 4.70 -20.98
N ILE A 30 4.98 6.02 -20.80
CA ILE A 30 4.87 7.01 -21.87
C ILE A 30 6.15 7.83 -21.84
N GLU A 31 6.87 7.83 -22.96
CA GLU A 31 8.17 8.53 -23.11
C GLU A 31 9.17 8.18 -21.99
N GLY A 32 9.22 6.89 -21.63
CA GLY A 32 10.14 6.37 -20.61
C GLY A 32 9.74 6.65 -19.14
N ARG A 33 8.58 7.27 -18.89
CA ARG A 33 8.07 7.56 -17.56
C ARG A 33 6.79 6.77 -17.28
N HIS A 34 6.60 6.34 -16.04
CA HIS A 34 5.36 5.73 -15.60
C HIS A 34 4.26 6.78 -15.44
N TRP A 35 3.13 6.53 -16.07
CA TRP A 35 1.95 7.36 -15.98
C TRP A 35 0.76 6.57 -15.48
N LEU A 36 -0.01 7.17 -14.59
CA LEU A 36 -1.38 6.75 -14.35
C LEU A 36 -2.22 7.17 -15.56
N VAL A 37 -3.02 6.25 -16.10
CA VAL A 37 -3.85 6.49 -17.28
C VAL A 37 -5.30 6.22 -16.92
N LYS A 38 -6.15 7.18 -17.24
CA LYS A 38 -7.61 7.09 -17.04
C LYS A 38 -8.25 6.02 -17.93
N PRO A 39 -9.47 5.59 -17.60
CA PRO A 39 -10.23 4.67 -18.45
C PRO A 39 -10.43 5.12 -19.91
N ASN A 40 -10.39 6.43 -20.17
CA ASN A 40 -10.48 7.00 -21.51
C ASN A 40 -9.14 7.08 -22.25
N GLY A 41 -8.07 6.54 -21.69
CA GLY A 41 -6.73 6.52 -22.29
C GLY A 41 -5.88 7.78 -22.06
N GLN A 42 -6.39 8.79 -21.33
CA GLN A 42 -5.64 10.01 -21.07
C GLN A 42 -4.65 9.82 -19.90
N PRO A 43 -3.39 10.27 -20.05
CA PRO A 43 -2.47 10.38 -18.93
C PRO A 43 -3.06 11.25 -17.82
N PHE A 44 -2.76 10.87 -16.58
CA PHE A 44 -3.35 11.48 -15.41
C PHE A 44 -2.32 11.59 -14.29
N PHE A 45 -2.05 12.79 -13.84
CA PHE A 45 -1.31 13.03 -12.61
C PHE A 45 -2.31 13.18 -11.46
N ALA A 46 -2.31 12.21 -10.55
CA ALA A 46 -3.23 12.24 -9.41
C ALA A 46 -2.74 13.24 -8.34
N HIS A 47 -3.17 14.49 -8.45
CA HIS A 47 -2.98 15.52 -7.43
C HIS A 47 -4.14 15.46 -6.46
N GLY A 48 -3.98 14.66 -5.40
CA GLY A 48 -5.06 14.29 -4.51
C GLY A 48 -4.97 14.93 -3.13
N ILE A 49 -6.10 14.97 -2.44
CA ILE A 49 -6.19 15.32 -1.03
C ILE A 49 -6.52 14.08 -0.21
N THR A 50 -5.80 13.86 0.90
CA THR A 50 -6.03 12.77 1.86
C THR A 50 -6.83 13.26 3.06
N HIS A 51 -7.32 12.33 3.87
CA HIS A 51 -8.04 12.66 5.12
C HIS A 51 -9.26 13.59 4.96
N ALA A 52 -9.91 13.56 3.79
CA ALA A 52 -11.14 14.30 3.54
C ALA A 52 -12.32 13.81 4.40
N SER A 53 -12.05 13.27 5.58
CA SER A 53 -13.05 12.72 6.49
C SER A 53 -13.74 13.84 7.24
N ASN A 54 -15.06 13.73 7.31
CA ASN A 54 -15.86 14.65 8.13
C ASN A 54 -15.75 14.27 9.62
N ARG A 55 -14.95 14.99 10.36
CA ARG A 55 -15.02 14.98 11.84
C ARG A 55 -16.04 16.00 12.35
N ASP A 56 -16.40 16.95 11.50
CA ASP A 56 -17.43 17.95 11.79
C ASP A 56 -18.70 17.58 11.03
N ALA A 57 -19.79 17.32 11.71
CA ALA A 57 -21.10 16.97 11.14
C ALA A 57 -21.66 18.03 10.14
N ALA A 58 -20.98 19.16 10.02
CA ALA A 58 -21.35 20.30 9.17
C ALA A 58 -20.63 20.32 7.80
N LEU A 59 -19.76 19.38 7.47
CA LEU A 59 -19.04 19.43 6.19
C LEU A 59 -20.02 19.19 5.04
N ASN A 60 -20.24 20.23 4.26
CA ASN A 60 -20.94 20.11 3.00
C ASN A 60 -19.98 19.53 1.96
N TYR A 61 -20.12 18.24 1.67
CA TYR A 61 -19.25 17.52 0.73
C TYR A 61 -19.22 18.15 -0.67
N GLN A 62 -20.32 18.74 -1.13
CA GLN A 62 -20.36 19.41 -2.42
C GLN A 62 -19.46 20.65 -2.41
N LYS A 63 -19.62 21.54 -1.42
CA LYS A 63 -18.77 22.74 -1.28
C LYS A 63 -17.29 22.36 -1.08
N PHE A 64 -17.01 21.31 -0.33
CA PHE A 64 -15.66 20.82 -0.16
C PHE A 64 -15.06 20.35 -1.49
N SER A 65 -15.80 19.55 -2.25
CA SER A 65 -15.36 19.08 -3.57
C SER A 65 -15.13 20.24 -4.55
N GLU A 66 -16.03 21.22 -4.58
CA GLU A 66 -15.90 22.43 -5.40
C GLU A 66 -14.64 23.24 -5.03
N ALA A 67 -14.38 23.41 -3.73
CA ALA A 67 -13.19 24.12 -3.25
C ALA A 67 -11.89 23.33 -3.63
N CYS A 68 -11.86 22.01 -3.47
CA CYS A 68 -10.73 21.19 -3.89
C CYS A 68 -10.44 21.36 -5.38
N LYS A 69 -11.45 21.27 -6.21
CA LYS A 69 -11.32 21.46 -7.68
C LYS A 69 -10.85 22.85 -8.04
N ALA A 70 -11.35 23.88 -7.36
CA ALA A 70 -10.99 25.26 -7.60
C ALA A 70 -9.50 25.57 -7.34
N VAL A 71 -8.87 24.82 -6.42
CA VAL A 71 -7.43 24.93 -6.13
C VAL A 71 -6.58 23.87 -6.84
N GLY A 72 -7.14 23.15 -7.81
CA GLY A 72 -6.40 22.25 -8.70
C GLY A 72 -6.29 20.79 -8.24
N PHE A 73 -6.93 20.39 -7.13
CA PHE A 73 -7.02 18.97 -6.80
C PHE A 73 -7.94 18.24 -7.79
N ASN A 74 -7.53 17.04 -8.19
CA ASN A 74 -8.22 16.23 -9.19
C ASN A 74 -8.46 14.80 -8.75
N ALA A 75 -8.09 14.45 -7.51
CA ALA A 75 -8.26 13.14 -6.93
C ALA A 75 -8.48 13.22 -5.41
N TYR A 76 -8.96 12.12 -4.84
CA TYR A 76 -8.93 11.87 -3.41
C TYR A 76 -7.99 10.71 -3.09
N GLY A 77 -7.14 10.92 -2.11
CA GLY A 77 -6.34 9.87 -1.52
C GLY A 77 -7.15 9.02 -0.53
N TYR A 78 -6.46 8.31 0.35
CA TYR A 78 -7.12 7.52 1.37
C TYR A 78 -7.88 8.39 2.40
N GLY A 79 -8.78 7.75 3.16
CA GLY A 79 -9.62 8.47 4.12
C GLY A 79 -10.74 9.30 3.47
N CYS A 80 -11.03 9.04 2.19
CA CYS A 80 -12.11 9.72 1.47
C CYS A 80 -13.48 9.10 1.81
N PRO A 81 -14.44 9.91 2.30
CA PRO A 81 -15.82 9.47 2.52
C PRO A 81 -16.52 9.02 1.23
N GLU A 82 -17.44 8.08 1.35
CA GLU A 82 -18.18 7.55 0.21
C GLU A 82 -18.86 8.62 -0.66
N PRO A 83 -19.53 9.65 -0.11
CA PRO A 83 -20.17 10.68 -0.93
C PRO A 83 -19.20 11.39 -1.89
N LEU A 84 -17.94 11.63 -1.47
CA LEU A 84 -16.93 12.29 -2.29
C LEU A 84 -16.38 11.40 -3.41
N ARG A 85 -16.40 10.08 -3.24
CA ARG A 85 -15.86 9.13 -4.23
C ARG A 85 -16.60 9.14 -5.57
N LYS A 86 -17.76 9.77 -5.63
CA LYS A 86 -18.53 9.92 -6.87
C LYS A 86 -18.06 11.09 -7.72
N ASP A 87 -17.35 12.05 -7.13
CA ASP A 87 -17.03 13.32 -7.76
C ASP A 87 -15.67 13.35 -8.46
N MET A 88 -14.68 12.65 -7.91
CA MET A 88 -13.31 12.61 -8.44
C MET A 88 -12.71 11.22 -8.27
N PRO A 89 -11.70 10.88 -9.09
CA PRO A 89 -10.87 9.69 -8.90
C PRO A 89 -10.41 9.54 -7.44
N CYS A 90 -10.43 8.33 -6.93
CA CYS A 90 -10.09 8.09 -5.52
C CYS A 90 -9.33 6.78 -5.29
N VAL A 91 -8.43 6.80 -4.31
CA VAL A 91 -7.78 5.63 -3.77
C VAL A 91 -8.61 5.10 -2.60
N VAL A 92 -8.97 3.83 -2.66
CA VAL A 92 -9.66 3.14 -1.57
C VAL A 92 -8.62 2.50 -0.67
N SER A 93 -8.75 2.67 0.64
CA SER A 93 -7.81 2.07 1.59
C SER A 93 -8.52 1.28 2.66
N TRP A 94 -7.85 0.22 3.10
CA TRP A 94 -8.16 -0.45 4.35
C TRP A 94 -7.18 0.05 5.40
N ASN A 95 -7.68 0.29 6.59
CA ASN A 95 -6.84 0.50 7.73
C ASN A 95 -6.93 -0.78 8.58
N HIS A 96 -5.81 -1.27 9.09
CA HIS A 96 -5.79 -2.34 10.08
C HIS A 96 -6.08 -3.77 9.59
N LEU A 97 -5.67 -4.15 8.38
CA LEU A 97 -5.63 -5.57 8.01
C LEU A 97 -4.63 -6.33 8.90
N VAL A 98 -3.51 -5.69 9.21
CA VAL A 98 -2.44 -6.15 10.10
C VAL A 98 -2.12 -5.05 11.12
N PRO A 99 -1.27 -5.31 12.13
CA PRO A 99 -0.83 -4.27 13.05
C PRO A 99 -0.24 -3.08 12.32
N ILE A 100 -0.72 -1.90 12.65
CA ILE A 100 -0.14 -0.65 12.17
C ILE A 100 1.13 -0.32 12.96
N SER A 101 1.92 0.59 12.38
CA SER A 101 3.24 0.89 12.90
C SER A 101 3.26 1.28 14.36
N ALA A 102 4.42 1.09 14.93
CA ALA A 102 4.73 1.30 16.33
C ALA A 102 4.48 2.72 16.84
N PHE A 103 4.44 3.76 16.01
CA PHE A 103 4.20 5.13 16.47
C PHE A 103 2.77 5.35 16.98
N ARG A 104 1.83 4.50 16.62
CA ARG A 104 0.48 4.51 17.17
C ARG A 104 0.34 3.68 18.45
N GLY A 105 1.44 3.11 18.94
CA GLY A 105 1.49 2.37 20.19
C GLY A 105 0.63 1.10 20.19
N GLN A 106 0.13 0.74 21.37
CA GLN A 106 -0.57 -0.54 21.59
C GLN A 106 -1.97 -0.64 20.93
N ASN A 107 -2.49 0.45 20.40
CA ASN A 107 -3.85 0.53 19.84
C ASN A 107 -3.93 0.21 18.33
N GLY A 108 -2.81 -0.12 17.72
CA GLY A 108 -2.69 -0.27 16.29
C GLY A 108 -2.88 -1.68 15.75
N GLY A 109 -4.05 -2.27 15.91
CA GLY A 109 -4.34 -3.59 15.34
C GLY A 109 -3.70 -4.74 16.14
N ARG A 110 -3.87 -5.97 15.67
CA ARG A 110 -3.34 -7.17 16.32
C ARG A 110 -2.55 -8.01 15.34
N PHE A 111 -1.43 -8.53 15.79
CA PHE A 111 -0.77 -9.62 15.08
C PHE A 111 -1.73 -10.81 15.00
N VAL A 112 -1.70 -11.51 13.88
CA VAL A 112 -2.55 -12.66 13.61
C VAL A 112 -1.72 -13.83 13.07
N ASP A 113 -2.16 -15.04 13.31
CA ASP A 113 -1.52 -16.21 12.72
C ASP A 113 -1.87 -16.31 11.23
N VAL A 114 -1.01 -15.76 10.38
CA VAL A 114 -1.22 -15.76 8.92
C VAL A 114 -1.15 -17.17 8.30
N PHE A 115 -0.68 -18.15 9.05
CA PHE A 115 -0.63 -19.56 8.62
C PHE A 115 -1.92 -20.31 9.00
N ASP A 116 -2.78 -19.74 9.85
CA ASP A 116 -4.08 -20.34 10.19
C ASP A 116 -5.09 -20.14 9.05
N PRO A 117 -5.63 -21.22 8.47
CA PRO A 117 -6.63 -21.15 7.42
C PRO A 117 -7.88 -20.34 7.79
N LYS A 118 -8.25 -20.29 9.08
CA LYS A 118 -9.39 -19.49 9.55
C LYS A 118 -9.06 -17.99 9.48
N VAL A 119 -7.84 -17.62 9.81
CA VAL A 119 -7.36 -16.23 9.70
C VAL A 119 -7.27 -15.84 8.22
N GLN A 120 -6.71 -16.69 7.37
CA GLN A 120 -6.64 -16.46 5.92
C GLN A 120 -8.04 -16.23 5.32
N LYS A 121 -9.00 -17.06 5.70
CA LYS A 121 -10.39 -16.91 5.25
C LYS A 121 -11.03 -15.62 5.74
N LYS A 122 -10.70 -15.17 6.96
CA LYS A 122 -11.17 -13.89 7.50
C LYS A 122 -10.59 -12.71 6.72
N LEU A 123 -9.29 -12.73 6.41
CA LEU A 123 -8.62 -11.72 5.59
C LEU A 123 -9.25 -11.66 4.19
N GLU A 124 -9.38 -12.79 3.51
CA GLU A 124 -10.05 -12.89 2.20
C GLU A 124 -11.46 -12.32 2.24
N THR A 125 -12.25 -12.66 3.26
CA THR A 125 -13.62 -12.18 3.42
C THR A 125 -13.67 -10.66 3.59
N GLY A 126 -12.75 -10.10 4.37
CA GLY A 126 -12.62 -8.64 4.55
C GLY A 126 -12.28 -7.93 3.24
N ILE A 127 -11.29 -8.45 2.50
CA ILE A 127 -10.90 -7.95 1.18
C ILE A 127 -12.09 -8.01 0.21
N LYS A 128 -12.75 -9.16 0.12
CA LYS A 128 -13.94 -9.35 -0.73
C LYS A 128 -15.01 -8.30 -0.46
N ALA A 129 -15.39 -8.12 0.79
CA ALA A 129 -16.44 -7.17 1.16
C ALA A 129 -16.08 -5.74 0.72
N LYS A 130 -14.83 -5.33 0.92
CA LYS A 130 -14.36 -4.00 0.54
C LYS A 130 -14.29 -3.82 -0.97
N CYS A 131 -13.76 -4.80 -1.70
CA CYS A 131 -13.76 -4.77 -3.16
C CYS A 131 -15.17 -4.65 -3.72
N LEU A 132 -16.10 -5.47 -3.24
CA LEU A 132 -17.49 -5.44 -3.69
C LEU A 132 -18.20 -4.11 -3.42
N SER A 133 -17.81 -3.38 -2.36
CA SER A 133 -18.39 -2.07 -2.04
C SER A 133 -17.89 -0.91 -2.91
N SER A 134 -16.81 -1.11 -3.68
CA SER A 134 -16.14 0.01 -4.37
C SER A 134 -15.69 -0.27 -5.81
N ARG A 135 -15.60 -1.53 -6.23
CA ARG A 135 -15.06 -1.89 -7.56
C ARG A 135 -15.92 -1.42 -8.74
N ASP A 136 -17.21 -1.21 -8.51
CA ASP A 136 -18.13 -0.74 -9.57
C ASP A 136 -18.18 0.78 -9.68
N ASN A 137 -17.47 1.50 -8.80
CA ASN A 137 -17.32 2.95 -8.92
C ASN A 137 -16.22 3.27 -9.95
N PRO A 138 -16.55 3.94 -11.07
CA PRO A 138 -15.60 4.24 -12.14
C PRO A 138 -14.45 5.17 -11.70
N ASN A 139 -14.62 5.87 -10.58
CA ASN A 139 -13.61 6.74 -9.99
C ASN A 139 -12.62 5.98 -9.09
N THR A 140 -12.82 4.69 -8.81
CA THR A 140 -11.85 3.93 -8.03
C THR A 140 -10.58 3.70 -8.85
N ILE A 141 -9.50 4.38 -8.47
CA ILE A 141 -8.17 4.19 -9.07
C ILE A 141 -7.61 2.83 -8.69
N GLY A 142 -7.63 2.53 -7.41
CA GLY A 142 -7.04 1.32 -6.87
C GLY A 142 -7.11 1.28 -5.35
N TYR A 143 -6.36 0.36 -4.78
CA TYR A 143 -6.47 -0.01 -3.37
C TYR A 143 -5.14 0.02 -2.66
N CYS A 144 -5.12 0.66 -1.48
CA CYS A 144 -4.07 0.47 -0.47
C CYS A 144 -4.56 -0.47 0.63
N TRP A 145 -3.63 -1.22 1.22
CA TRP A 145 -3.90 -2.13 2.33
C TRP A 145 -3.70 -1.44 3.69
N THR A 146 -2.85 -1.99 4.55
CA THR A 146 -2.66 -1.43 5.89
C THR A 146 -1.90 -0.10 5.86
N ASP A 147 -2.27 0.79 6.76
CA ASP A 147 -1.56 2.04 7.01
C ASP A 147 -0.34 1.78 7.88
N LEU A 148 0.85 2.02 7.33
CA LEU A 148 2.11 1.93 8.06
C LEU A 148 2.26 0.60 8.82
N GLY A 149 2.19 -0.52 8.10
CA GLY A 149 2.27 -1.85 8.67
C GLY A 149 3.49 -2.05 9.58
N SER A 150 3.31 -2.73 10.70
CA SER A 150 4.35 -2.95 11.72
C SER A 150 5.25 -4.13 11.34
N TRP A 151 6.00 -3.99 10.25
CA TRP A 151 6.88 -5.02 9.72
C TRP A 151 8.28 -5.10 10.35
N PRO A 152 8.95 -3.99 10.73
CA PRO A 152 10.28 -4.06 11.32
C PRO A 152 10.34 -4.96 12.54
N LEU A 153 11.42 -5.74 12.67
CA LEU A 153 11.68 -6.58 13.83
C LEU A 153 11.88 -5.73 15.10
N GLU A 154 12.50 -4.57 14.92
CA GLU A 154 12.74 -3.60 16.00
C GLU A 154 11.71 -2.48 15.89
N ASN A 155 10.91 -2.31 16.91
CA ASN A 155 9.94 -1.24 16.98
C ASN A 155 9.74 -0.80 18.45
N PRO A 156 9.28 0.45 18.69
CA PRO A 156 9.11 0.97 20.05
C PRO A 156 8.17 0.18 20.97
N SER A 157 7.26 -0.61 20.41
CA SER A 157 6.37 -1.46 21.21
C SER A 157 7.02 -2.76 21.69
N GLY A 158 8.21 -3.10 21.17
CA GLY A 158 8.89 -4.38 21.43
C GLY A 158 8.18 -5.61 20.83
N LYS A 159 7.06 -5.41 20.14
CA LYS A 159 6.27 -6.49 19.54
C LYS A 159 6.56 -6.56 18.05
N ASN A 160 6.79 -7.76 17.52
CA ASN A 160 6.97 -7.99 16.11
C ASN A 160 6.34 -9.32 15.67
N TRP A 161 6.22 -9.51 14.36
CA TRP A 161 5.60 -10.68 13.76
C TRP A 161 6.28 -12.00 14.17
N VAL A 162 7.59 -12.01 14.18
CA VAL A 162 8.37 -13.23 14.48
C VAL A 162 8.16 -13.66 15.92
N ASN A 163 8.24 -12.74 16.87
CA ASN A 163 8.00 -13.04 18.27
C ASN A 163 6.57 -13.51 18.50
N PHE A 164 5.60 -12.80 17.90
CA PHE A 164 4.20 -13.20 18.01
C PHE A 164 3.96 -14.63 17.54
N ILE A 165 4.46 -15.01 16.35
CA ILE A 165 4.28 -16.39 15.83
C ILE A 165 5.02 -17.42 16.67
N ARG A 166 6.24 -17.09 17.14
CA ARG A 166 7.06 -17.95 17.98
C ARG A 166 6.39 -18.29 19.31
N GLU A 167 5.64 -17.35 19.88
CA GLU A 167 4.95 -17.45 21.17
C GLU A 167 3.55 -18.07 21.06
N LEU A 168 3.09 -18.41 19.88
CA LEU A 168 1.82 -19.12 19.72
C LEU A 168 1.83 -20.47 20.44
N PRO A 169 0.68 -20.94 20.93
CA PRO A 169 0.56 -22.25 21.55
C PRO A 169 1.11 -23.37 20.68
N GLU A 170 1.65 -24.40 21.31
CA GLU A 170 2.10 -25.60 20.62
C GLU A 170 0.97 -26.18 19.76
N GLY A 171 1.30 -26.53 18.53
CA GLY A 171 0.35 -27.05 17.57
C GLY A 171 -0.41 -26.01 16.76
N ALA A 172 -0.31 -24.71 17.10
CA ALA A 172 -0.84 -23.65 16.25
C ALA A 172 -0.21 -23.68 14.84
N PRO A 173 -0.97 -23.34 13.77
CA PRO A 173 -0.44 -23.37 12.41
C PRO A 173 0.84 -22.56 12.23
N GLY A 174 0.91 -21.35 12.77
CA GLY A 174 2.10 -20.50 12.71
C GLY A 174 3.27 -21.07 13.48
N GLN A 175 3.03 -21.62 14.66
CA GLN A 175 4.08 -22.27 15.46
C GLN A 175 4.65 -23.47 14.70
N LYS A 176 3.82 -24.30 14.06
CA LYS A 176 4.28 -25.40 13.20
C LYS A 176 5.07 -24.89 11.98
N ALA A 177 4.65 -23.77 11.40
CA ALA A 177 5.37 -23.13 10.29
C ALA A 177 6.76 -22.66 10.74
N TYR A 178 6.86 -22.09 11.94
CA TYR A 178 8.15 -21.68 12.52
C TYR A 178 9.06 -22.88 12.77
N GLN A 179 8.57 -23.99 13.32
CA GLN A 179 9.38 -25.20 13.54
C GLN A 179 9.91 -25.76 12.22
N ARG A 180 9.05 -25.91 11.21
CA ARG A 180 9.50 -26.36 9.87
C ARG A 180 10.54 -25.43 9.25
N PHE A 181 10.38 -24.12 9.44
CA PHE A 181 11.38 -23.15 9.00
C PHE A 181 12.73 -23.38 9.69
N LEU A 182 12.76 -23.63 11.01
CA LEU A 182 13.99 -23.91 11.74
C LEU A 182 14.69 -25.17 11.27
N GLU A 183 13.95 -26.22 10.90
CA GLU A 183 14.48 -27.48 10.37
C GLU A 183 15.20 -27.29 9.03
N THR A 184 14.84 -26.27 8.26
CA THR A 184 15.41 -26.00 6.93
C THR A 184 16.34 -24.78 6.88
N TRP A 185 16.50 -24.09 8.00
CA TRP A 185 17.32 -22.88 8.06
C TRP A 185 18.81 -23.21 8.17
N GLU A 186 19.57 -22.87 7.12
CA GLU A 186 21.02 -23.10 7.06
C GLU A 186 21.85 -21.83 7.39
N GLY A 187 21.20 -20.69 7.58
CA GLY A 187 21.86 -19.41 7.86
C GLY A 187 22.24 -19.22 9.33
N SER A 188 22.85 -18.07 9.63
CA SER A 188 23.21 -17.69 10.98
C SER A 188 21.98 -17.53 11.89
N PRO A 189 22.07 -17.86 13.19
CA PRO A 189 21.01 -17.58 14.15
C PRO A 189 20.87 -16.07 14.43
N GLY A 190 19.83 -15.68 15.17
CA GLY A 190 19.56 -14.30 15.52
C GLY A 190 18.87 -13.51 14.41
N LYS A 191 19.24 -12.26 14.21
CA LYS A 191 18.57 -11.34 13.28
C LYS A 191 18.43 -11.87 11.84
N PRO A 192 19.46 -12.49 11.22
CA PRO A 192 19.30 -13.05 9.86
C PRO A 192 18.22 -14.12 9.78
N ARG A 193 18.15 -15.00 10.78
CA ARG A 193 17.11 -16.02 10.87
C ARG A 193 15.72 -15.41 11.06
N ASP A 194 15.62 -14.41 11.92
CA ASP A 194 14.36 -13.75 12.18
C ASP A 194 13.87 -12.97 10.95
N LEU A 195 14.74 -12.35 10.16
CA LEU A 195 14.42 -11.76 8.85
C LEU A 195 13.97 -12.81 7.83
N GLY A 196 14.64 -13.96 7.77
CA GLY A 196 14.23 -15.07 6.91
C GLY A 196 12.83 -15.60 7.26
N PHE A 197 12.52 -15.69 8.54
CA PHE A 197 11.17 -16.07 8.96
C PHE A 197 10.12 -14.97 8.75
N LEU A 198 10.49 -13.69 8.93
CA LEU A 198 9.65 -12.56 8.61
C LEU A 198 9.27 -12.56 7.11
N ARG A 199 10.23 -12.87 6.23
CA ARG A 199 9.98 -13.07 4.80
C ARG A 199 8.91 -14.13 4.55
N LEU A 200 8.98 -15.27 5.25
CA LEU A 200 7.98 -16.32 5.10
C LEU A 200 6.60 -15.90 5.58
N ILE A 201 6.52 -15.13 6.68
CA ILE A 201 5.28 -14.51 7.16
C ILE A 201 4.71 -13.55 6.11
N ALA A 202 5.53 -12.64 5.59
CA ALA A 202 5.15 -11.69 4.56
C ALA A 202 4.64 -12.38 3.28
N LYS A 203 5.38 -13.40 2.81
CA LYS A 203 4.98 -14.23 1.68
C LYS A 203 3.58 -14.82 1.85
N GLN A 204 3.31 -15.42 3.01
CA GLN A 204 2.02 -16.02 3.29
C GLN A 204 0.92 -14.97 3.35
N TYR A 205 1.17 -13.84 4.00
CA TYR A 205 0.23 -12.74 4.11
C TYR A 205 -0.10 -12.13 2.75
N PHE A 206 0.91 -11.70 1.99
CA PHE A 206 0.69 -11.03 0.71
C PHE A 206 0.09 -11.96 -0.35
N LYS A 207 0.39 -13.25 -0.29
CA LYS A 207 -0.30 -14.24 -1.12
C LYS A 207 -1.81 -14.19 -0.88
N VAL A 208 -2.25 -14.29 0.36
CA VAL A 208 -3.68 -14.30 0.71
C VAL A 208 -4.35 -12.99 0.31
N VAL A 209 -3.75 -11.86 0.70
CA VAL A 209 -4.33 -10.53 0.47
C VAL A 209 -4.30 -10.16 -1.02
N GLY A 210 -3.18 -10.40 -1.68
CA GLY A 210 -2.98 -10.07 -3.08
C GLY A 210 -3.85 -10.92 -4.02
N GLU A 211 -3.91 -12.24 -3.80
CA GLU A 211 -4.78 -13.11 -4.58
C GLU A 211 -6.26 -12.74 -4.40
N ALA A 212 -6.69 -12.48 -3.16
CA ALA A 212 -8.05 -12.03 -2.89
C ALA A 212 -8.35 -10.69 -3.58
N GLN A 213 -7.43 -9.72 -3.51
CA GLN A 213 -7.58 -8.43 -4.18
C GLN A 213 -7.76 -8.59 -5.69
N ARG A 214 -6.90 -9.39 -6.33
CA ARG A 214 -6.99 -9.66 -7.77
C ARG A 214 -8.25 -10.43 -8.16
N ALA A 215 -8.72 -11.35 -7.31
CA ALA A 215 -9.93 -12.11 -7.58
C ALA A 215 -11.20 -11.24 -7.51
N TYR A 216 -11.27 -10.31 -6.55
CA TYR A 216 -12.51 -9.54 -6.32
C TYR A 216 -12.53 -8.15 -6.94
N ALA A 217 -11.36 -7.61 -7.35
CA ALA A 217 -11.25 -6.35 -8.08
C ALA A 217 -10.16 -6.40 -9.19
N PRO A 218 -10.28 -7.31 -10.18
CA PRO A 218 -9.22 -7.60 -11.15
C PRO A 218 -8.87 -6.43 -12.08
N GLY A 219 -9.76 -5.46 -12.23
CA GLY A 219 -9.59 -4.29 -13.10
C GLY A 219 -9.02 -3.05 -12.41
N HIS A 220 -8.62 -3.15 -11.13
CA HIS A 220 -8.16 -2.02 -10.35
C HIS A 220 -6.68 -2.16 -9.99
N LEU A 221 -6.01 -1.02 -9.84
CA LEU A 221 -4.63 -0.98 -9.38
C LEU A 221 -4.53 -1.40 -7.91
N VAL A 222 -3.41 -2.00 -7.56
CA VAL A 222 -3.07 -2.38 -6.19
C VAL A 222 -1.79 -1.65 -5.80
N PHE A 223 -1.88 -0.85 -4.76
CA PHE A 223 -0.76 -0.09 -4.20
C PHE A 223 -0.13 -0.77 -2.98
N GLY A 224 -0.75 -1.82 -2.49
CA GLY A 224 -0.25 -2.61 -1.36
C GLY A 224 -0.29 -1.89 -0.01
N GLU A 225 0.64 -2.24 0.85
CA GLU A 225 0.85 -1.56 2.13
C GLU A 225 1.26 -0.11 1.88
N ARG A 226 0.82 0.78 2.77
CA ARG A 226 1.33 2.14 2.82
C ARG A 226 2.52 2.17 3.76
N PHE A 227 3.70 2.36 3.20
CA PHE A 227 4.93 2.43 3.97
C PHE A 227 5.25 3.86 4.35
N ALA A 228 5.74 4.07 5.58
CA ALA A 228 6.49 5.27 5.90
C ALA A 228 7.94 5.05 5.52
N ASP A 229 8.51 6.01 4.86
CA ASP A 229 9.94 6.06 4.56
C ASP A 229 10.46 7.46 4.80
N ASN A 230 11.32 7.60 5.80
CA ASN A 230 12.05 8.82 6.07
C ASN A 230 13.42 8.49 6.67
N ALA A 231 14.29 9.49 6.75
CA ALA A 231 15.61 9.36 7.35
C ALA A 231 15.58 9.06 8.86
N SER A 232 14.43 9.21 9.52
CA SER A 232 14.26 8.91 10.94
C SER A 232 14.00 7.42 11.15
N GLN A 233 14.83 6.76 11.95
CA GLN A 233 14.68 5.34 12.30
C GLN A 233 13.31 4.97 12.89
N TYR A 234 12.60 5.93 13.43
CA TYR A 234 11.31 5.68 14.12
C TYR A 234 10.14 5.46 13.17
N TYR A 235 10.26 5.87 11.90
CA TYR A 235 9.14 5.88 10.97
C TYR A 235 9.39 5.14 9.66
N ASN A 236 10.54 4.52 9.52
CA ASN A 236 10.79 3.65 8.39
C ASN A 236 10.10 2.31 8.64
N THR A 237 9.05 2.01 7.88
CA THR A 237 8.34 0.74 7.93
C THR A 237 8.70 -0.21 6.78
N ILE A 238 9.59 0.22 5.87
CA ILE A 238 10.07 -0.61 4.77
C ILE A 238 11.10 -1.59 5.30
N VAL A 239 10.85 -2.87 5.06
CA VAL A 239 11.77 -3.99 5.28
C VAL A 239 11.94 -4.68 3.94
N GLU A 240 13.16 -4.83 3.47
CA GLU A 240 13.45 -5.33 2.11
C GLU A 240 12.83 -6.71 1.87
N GLU A 241 13.00 -7.63 2.83
CA GLU A 241 12.45 -8.98 2.75
C GLU A 241 10.92 -9.00 2.67
N VAL A 242 10.27 -8.00 3.27
CA VAL A 242 8.82 -7.84 3.24
C VAL A 242 8.38 -7.22 1.91
N LEU A 243 9.11 -6.20 1.46
CA LEU A 243 8.84 -5.52 0.20
C LEU A 243 8.91 -6.50 -0.97
N GLU A 244 9.97 -7.29 -1.05
CA GLU A 244 10.16 -8.28 -2.12
C GLU A 244 8.98 -9.27 -2.22
N GLU A 245 8.45 -9.74 -1.10
CA GLU A 245 7.30 -10.66 -1.09
C GLU A 245 5.98 -9.97 -1.45
N MET A 246 5.91 -8.64 -1.35
CA MET A 246 4.74 -7.86 -1.78
C MET A 246 4.74 -7.54 -3.28
N LEU A 247 5.92 -7.31 -3.88
CA LEU A 247 6.07 -6.81 -5.27
C LEU A 247 5.27 -7.59 -6.32
N PRO A 248 5.13 -8.93 -6.26
CA PRO A 248 4.34 -9.69 -7.23
C PRO A 248 2.85 -9.32 -7.27
N TYR A 249 2.34 -8.73 -6.21
CA TYR A 249 0.91 -8.46 -6.03
C TYR A 249 0.51 -7.00 -6.26
N VAL A 250 1.49 -6.08 -6.42
CA VAL A 250 1.23 -4.65 -6.53
C VAL A 250 1.60 -4.07 -7.89
N ASP A 251 0.92 -3.01 -8.29
CA ASP A 251 1.15 -2.28 -9.53
C ASP A 251 2.06 -1.06 -9.31
N ALA A 252 1.98 -0.45 -8.14
CA ALA A 252 2.81 0.65 -7.67
C ALA A 252 2.99 0.56 -6.15
N LEU A 253 3.95 1.30 -5.60
CA LEU A 253 4.19 1.39 -4.17
C LEU A 253 3.52 2.63 -3.59
N ALA A 254 2.87 2.50 -2.43
CA ALA A 254 2.33 3.62 -1.68
C ALA A 254 3.33 4.02 -0.57
N ILE A 255 3.92 5.20 -0.69
CA ILE A 255 4.96 5.71 0.22
C ILE A 255 4.48 7.00 0.87
N GLN A 256 4.69 7.10 2.17
CA GLN A 256 4.48 8.30 2.97
C GLN A 256 5.84 8.86 3.40
N PRO A 257 6.35 9.92 2.75
CA PRO A 257 7.61 10.56 3.10
C PRO A 257 7.39 11.48 4.32
N ALA A 258 7.08 10.90 5.47
CA ALA A 258 6.76 11.63 6.68
C ALA A 258 7.99 12.44 7.16
N PHE A 259 7.75 13.67 7.65
CA PHE A 259 8.74 14.60 8.21
C PHE A 259 9.75 15.20 7.23
N GLU A 260 9.71 14.86 5.95
CA GLU A 260 10.62 15.44 4.97
C GLU A 260 10.17 16.85 4.59
N ALA A 261 11.15 17.76 4.59
CA ALA A 261 10.94 19.16 4.19
C ALA A 261 11.08 19.33 2.68
N GLU A 262 11.91 18.50 2.10
CA GLU A 262 12.29 18.50 0.69
C GLU A 262 11.87 17.17 0.07
N PHE A 263 11.66 17.15 -1.24
CA PHE A 263 11.35 15.92 -1.94
C PHE A 263 12.54 14.95 -1.86
N PRO A 264 12.40 13.75 -1.25
CA PRO A 264 13.50 12.83 -1.03
C PRO A 264 13.84 12.02 -2.30
N LYS A 265 14.28 12.72 -3.36
CA LYS A 265 14.48 12.15 -4.70
C LYS A 265 15.38 10.92 -4.69
N ASP A 266 16.58 11.04 -4.09
CA ASP A 266 17.57 9.95 -4.10
C ASP A 266 17.02 8.69 -3.43
N ARG A 267 16.24 8.87 -2.38
CA ARG A 267 15.59 7.75 -1.70
C ARG A 267 14.50 7.10 -2.54
N PHE A 268 13.70 7.91 -3.22
CA PHE A 268 12.65 7.39 -4.11
C PHE A 268 13.26 6.71 -5.34
N ASP A 269 14.33 7.26 -5.90
CA ASP A 269 15.09 6.63 -6.97
C ASP A 269 15.65 5.26 -6.54
N GLN A 270 16.18 5.17 -5.32
CA GLN A 270 16.64 3.90 -4.74
C GLN A 270 15.49 2.89 -4.63
N ILE A 271 14.36 3.27 -4.05
CA ILE A 271 13.18 2.39 -3.90
C ILE A 271 12.68 1.95 -5.28
N HIS A 272 12.61 2.88 -6.23
CA HIS A 272 12.21 2.56 -7.60
C HIS A 272 13.19 1.59 -8.27
N SER A 273 14.50 1.80 -8.12
CA SER A 273 15.51 0.93 -8.73
C SER A 273 15.45 -0.50 -8.20
N VAL A 274 15.18 -0.68 -6.92
CA VAL A 274 15.04 -2.01 -6.29
C VAL A 274 13.73 -2.68 -6.64
N SER A 275 12.64 -1.92 -6.68
CA SER A 275 11.28 -2.47 -6.87
C SER A 275 10.84 -2.58 -8.32
N GLY A 276 11.38 -1.74 -9.20
CA GLY A 276 10.87 -1.55 -10.58
C GLY A 276 9.45 -0.98 -10.65
N LYS A 277 8.92 -0.48 -9.54
CA LYS A 277 7.53 0.01 -9.43
C LYS A 277 7.48 1.53 -9.35
N PRO A 278 6.50 2.18 -9.99
CA PRO A 278 6.24 3.59 -9.73
C PRO A 278 5.78 3.81 -8.29
N ILE A 279 5.95 5.02 -7.79
CA ILE A 279 5.63 5.39 -6.42
C ILE A 279 4.42 6.33 -6.42
N LEU A 280 3.43 6.00 -5.58
CA LEU A 280 2.34 6.88 -5.20
C LEU A 280 2.69 7.49 -3.83
N ILE A 281 2.88 8.80 -3.77
CA ILE A 281 2.95 9.51 -2.49
C ILE A 281 1.54 9.50 -1.90
N CYS A 282 1.34 8.68 -0.86
CA CYS A 282 0.00 8.41 -0.35
C CYS A 282 -0.43 9.31 0.81
N ASP A 283 0.52 9.96 1.46
CA ASP A 283 0.25 10.93 2.53
C ASP A 283 1.44 11.88 2.66
N PHE A 284 1.17 13.16 2.55
CA PHE A 284 2.16 14.22 2.64
C PHE A 284 1.50 15.53 3.06
N ALA A 285 2.13 16.28 3.93
CA ALA A 285 1.66 17.61 4.29
C ALA A 285 2.82 18.53 4.70
N ILE A 286 2.77 19.76 4.25
CA ILE A 286 3.50 20.88 4.85
C ILE A 286 2.46 21.73 5.59
N ARG A 287 2.69 21.96 6.87
CA ARG A 287 1.73 22.65 7.75
C ARG A 287 2.27 24.00 8.17
N PHE A 288 1.40 24.86 8.59
CA PHE A 288 1.75 26.09 9.30
C PHE A 288 1.10 26.08 10.69
N LYS A 289 1.69 26.82 11.63
CA LYS A 289 1.12 26.94 12.97
C LYS A 289 -0.17 27.76 12.89
N ASP A 290 -1.28 27.13 13.26
CA ASP A 290 -2.56 27.79 13.50
C ASP A 290 -2.88 27.62 15.01
N GLY A 291 -2.45 28.62 15.79
CA GLY A 291 -2.56 28.58 17.25
C GLY A 291 -1.58 27.62 17.94
N ASP A 292 -1.87 27.27 19.20
CA ASP A 292 -0.99 26.46 20.07
C ASP A 292 -1.08 24.94 19.87
N LYS A 293 -1.77 24.46 18.86
CA LYS A 293 -1.92 23.04 18.61
C LYS A 293 -0.68 22.50 17.90
N ASP A 294 0.24 21.98 18.68
CA ASP A 294 1.36 21.20 18.19
C ASP A 294 0.87 19.81 17.73
N ILE A 295 0.70 19.64 16.43
CA ILE A 295 0.48 18.32 15.82
C ILE A 295 1.81 17.88 15.22
N SER A 296 2.61 17.26 16.01
CA SER A 296 4.05 17.14 15.96
C SER A 296 4.67 16.25 14.88
N SER A 297 3.96 15.81 13.86
CA SER A 297 4.54 14.81 12.96
C SER A 297 4.94 15.29 11.56
N TRP A 298 4.78 16.56 11.26
CA TRP A 298 5.06 17.13 9.94
C TRP A 298 5.82 18.44 10.07
N LYS A 299 6.57 18.81 9.03
CA LYS A 299 7.24 20.10 8.99
C LYS A 299 6.22 21.23 9.13
N PHE A 300 6.54 22.20 9.96
CA PHE A 300 5.78 23.43 10.11
C PHE A 300 6.51 24.59 9.47
N GLU A 301 5.80 25.35 8.68
CA GLU A 301 6.21 26.65 8.22
C GLU A 301 5.66 27.77 9.12
N THR A 302 6.18 28.97 8.98
CA THR A 302 5.80 30.12 9.83
C THR A 302 4.36 30.55 9.63
N ASP A 303 3.87 30.45 8.41
CA ASP A 303 2.52 30.84 8.01
C ASP A 303 2.04 30.05 6.78
N SER A 304 0.80 30.28 6.38
CA SER A 304 0.17 29.59 5.24
C SER A 304 0.80 29.92 3.89
N ILE A 305 1.41 31.11 3.74
CA ILE A 305 2.07 31.52 2.49
C ILE A 305 3.38 30.75 2.35
N ALA A 306 4.17 30.65 3.43
CA ALA A 306 5.41 29.88 3.46
C ALA A 306 5.13 28.40 3.22
N ALA A 307 4.09 27.84 3.85
CA ALA A 307 3.66 26.46 3.62
C ALA A 307 3.26 26.20 2.17
N GLY A 308 2.53 27.12 1.55
CA GLY A 308 2.15 27.04 0.14
C GLY A 308 3.35 27.07 -0.81
N LYS A 309 4.35 27.91 -0.54
CA LYS A 309 5.60 27.98 -1.34
C LYS A 309 6.42 26.69 -1.19
N ALA A 310 6.55 26.18 0.02
CA ALA A 310 7.26 24.93 0.27
C ALA A 310 6.58 23.75 -0.40
N TYR A 311 5.24 23.71 -0.42
CA TYR A 311 4.46 22.69 -1.12
C TYR A 311 4.64 22.76 -2.65
N ASP A 312 4.59 23.99 -3.23
CA ASP A 312 4.85 24.18 -4.66
C ASP A 312 6.25 23.72 -5.06
N GLN A 313 7.28 24.05 -4.26
CA GLN A 313 8.64 23.58 -4.49
C GLN A 313 8.74 22.06 -4.43
N TYR A 314 8.15 21.44 -3.41
CA TYR A 314 8.12 19.98 -3.28
C TYR A 314 7.51 19.30 -4.50
N LEU A 315 6.40 19.84 -5.03
CA LEU A 315 5.77 19.30 -6.24
C LEU A 315 6.65 19.45 -7.48
N ARG A 316 7.34 20.59 -7.62
CA ARG A 316 8.28 20.81 -8.74
C ARG A 316 9.42 19.81 -8.71
N ASP A 317 9.99 19.57 -7.53
CA ASP A 317 11.08 18.62 -7.35
C ASP A 317 10.63 17.19 -7.61
N ALA A 318 9.39 16.84 -7.24
CA ALA A 318 8.80 15.54 -7.53
C ALA A 318 8.50 15.30 -9.02
N LEU A 319 8.33 16.37 -9.81
CA LEU A 319 8.05 16.31 -11.25
C LEU A 319 9.31 16.37 -12.12
N ALA A 320 10.43 16.84 -11.57
CA ALA A 320 11.72 16.94 -12.25
C ALA A 320 12.41 15.58 -12.39
#